data_0c1939840bad081609f4d36b40cf41c9
#
_entry.id   0c1939840bad081609f4d36b40cf41c9
#
_cell.length_a   1.000
_cell.length_b   1.000
_cell.length_c   1.000
_cell.angle_alpha   90.00
_cell.angle_beta   90.00
_cell.angle_gamma   90.00
#
_symmetry.space_group_name_H-M   'P 1'
#
loop_
_entity.id
_entity.type
_entity.pdbx_description
1 polymer ?
#
loop_
_entity_poly.entity_id
_entity_poly.type
_entity_poly.pdbx_seq_one_letter_code
_entity_poly.pdbx_strand_id
1 'polypeptide(L)'
;STPIKSSAASDVYKRQIDFIVRIDKVEIGEVNRMESDDKFAGGKGINVSRILQRLGIDNTATGFIGGFTGRFVTDSLDAEGIKTKFVAVDQDTRINVKIKADQETEINGTGPVINDYQLAELEAILSSVSADDVVVFAGSAPSNLGNKVYNKLIPLVRETGAQVVCDFEGQTLLDSLVYQPLLVKPNNHELEAIFNVKLNALADVEKYAREILAKGAQNVIISMAGDGALLVTPEATYFAKPIKGKVKNSVGAGDSMVAGFTGEFVKSGDPIEALKWGVACGTSTAFSDDLATIEFIKETYNKVEVEKL
;
A
#
# COMPACT_ATOMS: atom_id res chain seq x y z
N SER A 1 -8.34 -11.67 23.41
CA SER A 1 -7.62 -10.51 22.86
C SER A 1 -8.63 -9.38 22.63
N THR A 2 -8.36 -8.23 23.19
CA THR A 2 -9.15 -7.02 22.93
C THR A 2 -8.91 -6.65 21.47
N PRO A 3 -9.94 -6.41 20.65
CA PRO A 3 -9.72 -6.04 19.26
C PRO A 3 -8.97 -4.70 19.20
N ILE A 4 -7.92 -4.65 18.38
CA ILE A 4 -7.17 -3.43 18.04
C ILE A 4 -8.19 -2.44 17.45
N LYS A 5 -8.26 -1.21 17.99
CA LYS A 5 -9.37 -0.29 17.74
C LYS A 5 -9.18 0.66 16.56
N SER A 6 -7.96 0.86 16.08
CA SER A 6 -7.70 1.73 14.93
C SER A 6 -6.45 1.30 14.15
N SER A 7 -6.43 1.58 12.87
CA SER A 7 -5.22 1.53 12.06
C SER A 7 -4.94 2.91 11.49
N ALA A 8 -3.71 3.38 11.64
CA ALA A 8 -3.25 4.60 10.99
C ALA A 8 -2.52 4.20 9.71
N ALA A 9 -3.03 4.60 8.55
CA ALA A 9 -2.30 4.43 7.30
C ALA A 9 -1.40 5.64 7.08
N SER A 10 -0.09 5.44 7.16
CA SER A 10 0.90 6.47 6.93
C SER A 10 1.69 6.14 5.66
N ASP A 11 1.43 6.88 4.60
CA ASP A 11 2.36 7.02 3.49
C ASP A 11 3.13 8.31 3.70
N VAL A 12 4.37 8.22 4.12
CA VAL A 12 5.12 9.41 4.53
C VAL A 12 5.32 10.39 3.35
N TYR A 13 5.20 9.94 2.09
CA TYR A 13 5.57 10.80 0.97
C TYR A 13 4.67 10.79 -0.27
N LYS A 14 4.13 9.66 -0.68
CA LYS A 14 3.49 9.57 -2.01
C LYS A 14 2.00 9.95 -2.00
N ARG A 15 1.64 11.02 -1.27
CA ARG A 15 0.37 11.68 -1.50
C ARG A 15 0.41 12.31 -2.87
N GLN A 16 -0.62 12.09 -3.64
CA GLN A 16 -0.67 12.55 -5.01
C GLN A 16 -2.09 12.67 -5.51
N ILE A 17 -2.24 13.42 -6.58
CA ILE A 17 -3.37 13.22 -7.48
C ILE A 17 -2.92 12.26 -8.57
N ASP A 18 -3.59 11.14 -8.72
CA ASP A 18 -3.48 10.31 -9.91
C ASP A 18 -4.39 10.92 -10.97
N PHE A 19 -3.77 11.55 -11.97
CA PHE A 19 -4.45 12.19 -13.10
C PHE A 19 -4.40 11.24 -14.30
N ILE A 20 -5.52 10.57 -14.58
CA ILE A 20 -5.62 9.61 -15.67
C ILE A 20 -6.12 10.34 -16.89
N VAL A 21 -5.34 10.33 -17.97
CA VAL A 21 -5.65 10.91 -19.27
C VAL A 21 -5.90 9.78 -20.26
N ARG A 22 -7.04 9.80 -20.94
CA ARG A 22 -7.33 8.86 -22.04
C ARG A 22 -7.21 9.60 -23.36
N ILE A 23 -6.43 9.01 -24.25
CA ILE A 23 -6.16 9.53 -25.58
C ILE A 23 -5.87 8.34 -26.51
N ASP A 24 -6.29 8.39 -27.74
CA ASP A 24 -6.06 7.31 -28.70
C ASP A 24 -4.56 7.06 -28.91
N LYS A 25 -3.82 8.15 -29.21
CA LYS A 25 -2.38 8.11 -29.46
C LYS A 25 -1.71 9.39 -28.97
N VAL A 26 -0.47 9.24 -28.44
CA VAL A 26 0.38 10.39 -28.08
C VAL A 26 1.37 10.68 -29.22
N GLU A 27 1.31 11.87 -29.77
CA GLU A 27 2.27 12.37 -30.77
C GLU A 27 3.24 13.36 -30.14
N ILE A 28 4.51 12.94 -30.05
CA ILE A 28 5.57 13.75 -29.42
C ILE A 28 5.86 14.98 -30.27
N GLY A 29 5.84 16.15 -29.63
CA GLY A 29 6.08 17.45 -30.29
C GLY A 29 4.82 18.13 -30.86
N GLU A 30 3.67 17.45 -30.82
CA GLU A 30 2.40 17.94 -31.33
C GLU A 30 1.41 18.28 -30.22
N VAL A 31 0.35 19.01 -30.56
CA VAL A 31 -0.77 19.27 -29.65
C VAL A 31 -1.69 18.06 -29.57
N ASN A 32 -1.64 17.35 -28.44
CA ASN A 32 -2.50 16.23 -28.17
C ASN A 32 -3.77 16.66 -27.46
N ARG A 33 -4.93 16.11 -27.84
CA ARG A 33 -6.22 16.36 -27.18
C ARG A 33 -6.74 15.08 -26.57
N MET A 34 -6.93 15.10 -25.23
CA MET A 34 -7.51 13.97 -24.50
C MET A 34 -9.01 13.82 -24.81
N GLU A 35 -9.48 12.60 -24.81
CA GLU A 35 -10.89 12.24 -24.94
C GLU A 35 -11.62 12.39 -23.61
N SER A 36 -10.98 11.99 -22.53
CA SER A 36 -11.49 12.09 -21.16
C SER A 36 -10.36 12.08 -20.14
N ASP A 37 -10.70 12.53 -18.93
CA ASP A 37 -9.79 12.44 -17.79
C ASP A 37 -10.53 12.04 -16.51
N ASP A 38 -9.77 11.44 -15.58
CA ASP A 38 -10.18 11.18 -14.20
C ASP A 38 -9.10 11.66 -13.23
N LYS A 39 -9.55 12.03 -12.03
CA LYS A 39 -8.67 12.47 -10.94
C LYS A 39 -9.01 11.73 -9.67
N PHE A 40 -8.04 11.03 -9.11
CA PHE A 40 -8.20 10.28 -7.87
C PHE A 40 -7.20 10.76 -6.82
N ALA A 41 -7.66 10.83 -5.57
CA ALA A 41 -6.74 10.90 -4.45
C ALA A 41 -5.98 9.58 -4.39
N GLY A 42 -4.65 9.64 -4.52
CA GLY A 42 -3.78 8.49 -4.70
C GLY A 42 -2.54 8.53 -3.81
N GLY A 43 -1.75 7.49 -3.98
CA GLY A 43 -0.59 7.14 -3.15
C GLY A 43 -0.88 5.90 -2.31
N LYS A 44 0.15 5.06 -2.06
CA LYS A 44 -0.01 3.75 -1.42
C LYS A 44 -0.81 3.83 -0.11
N GLY A 45 -0.47 4.71 0.81
CA GLY A 45 -1.19 4.86 2.08
C GLY A 45 -2.60 5.42 1.94
N ILE A 46 -2.87 6.27 0.93
CA ILE A 46 -4.24 6.72 0.63
C ILE A 46 -5.08 5.54 0.14
N ASN A 47 -4.53 4.73 -0.75
CA ASN A 47 -5.22 3.54 -1.25
C ASN A 47 -5.52 2.55 -0.11
N VAL A 48 -4.56 2.34 0.80
CA VAL A 48 -4.77 1.53 2.02
C VAL A 48 -5.90 2.12 2.86
N SER A 49 -5.90 3.43 3.16
CA SER A 49 -6.94 4.10 3.95
C SER A 49 -8.33 3.96 3.32
N ARG A 50 -8.45 4.16 2.01
CA ARG A 50 -9.71 4.05 1.28
C ARG A 50 -10.29 2.63 1.35
N ILE A 51 -9.45 1.61 1.19
CA ILE A 51 -9.89 0.21 1.31
C ILE A 51 -10.25 -0.14 2.76
N LEU A 52 -9.46 0.27 3.75
CA LEU A 52 -9.79 0.08 5.17
C LEU A 52 -11.15 0.69 5.50
N GLN A 53 -11.43 1.91 5.02
CA GLN A 53 -12.72 2.56 5.21
C GLN A 53 -13.88 1.76 4.59
N ARG A 54 -13.71 1.23 3.37
CA ARG A 54 -14.70 0.36 2.71
C ARG A 54 -14.95 -0.94 3.47
N LEU A 55 -13.93 -1.46 4.17
CA LEU A 55 -14.04 -2.64 5.04
C LEU A 55 -14.65 -2.31 6.42
N GLY A 56 -14.98 -1.04 6.69
CA GLY A 56 -15.51 -0.58 7.98
C GLY A 56 -14.47 -0.58 9.10
N ILE A 57 -13.19 -0.38 8.74
CA ILE A 57 -12.09 -0.23 9.70
C ILE A 57 -11.84 1.25 9.91
N ASP A 58 -11.99 1.69 11.16
CA ASP A 58 -11.65 3.05 11.57
C ASP A 58 -10.16 3.30 11.33
N ASN A 59 -9.84 4.35 10.55
CA ASN A 59 -8.45 4.65 10.24
C ASN A 59 -8.22 6.14 10.08
N THR A 60 -6.96 6.56 10.15
CA THR A 60 -6.54 7.96 9.97
C THR A 60 -5.43 8.02 8.95
N ALA A 61 -5.63 8.78 7.87
CA ALA A 61 -4.58 9.05 6.90
C ALA A 61 -3.68 10.18 7.41
N THR A 62 -2.34 9.97 7.36
CA THR A 62 -1.34 10.98 7.75
C THR A 62 -0.19 11.05 6.76
N GLY A 63 0.64 12.08 6.84
CA GLY A 63 1.78 12.38 5.98
C GLY A 63 1.80 13.84 5.57
N PHE A 64 2.44 14.20 4.48
CA PHE A 64 2.63 15.59 4.04
C PHE A 64 1.69 15.93 2.89
N ILE A 65 1.01 17.07 2.98
CA ILE A 65 0.19 17.63 1.89
C ILE A 65 0.36 19.14 1.81
N GLY A 66 0.19 19.72 0.61
CA GLY A 66 0.23 21.16 0.42
C GLY A 66 -0.43 21.62 -0.86
N GLY A 67 -0.73 22.92 -0.91
CA GLY A 67 -1.32 23.59 -2.04
C GLY A 67 -2.75 23.18 -2.39
N PHE A 68 -3.18 23.50 -3.60
CA PHE A 68 -4.54 23.15 -4.06
C PHE A 68 -4.70 21.64 -4.30
N THR A 69 -3.63 20.96 -4.67
CA THR A 69 -3.60 19.51 -4.86
C THR A 69 -3.72 18.76 -3.54
N GLY A 70 -3.13 19.28 -2.46
CA GLY A 70 -3.31 18.75 -1.11
C GLY A 70 -4.76 18.90 -0.63
N ARG A 71 -5.40 20.04 -0.89
CA ARG A 71 -6.82 20.25 -0.60
C ARG A 71 -7.70 19.24 -1.35
N PHE A 72 -7.44 19.01 -2.63
CA PHE A 72 -8.17 17.98 -3.39
C PHE A 72 -8.08 16.59 -2.72
N VAL A 73 -6.89 16.20 -2.25
CA VAL A 73 -6.71 14.91 -1.55
C VAL A 73 -7.53 14.89 -0.25
N THR A 74 -7.45 15.95 0.56
CA THR A 74 -8.20 16.04 1.82
C THR A 74 -9.71 15.98 1.59
N ASP A 75 -10.22 16.82 0.67
CA ASP A 75 -11.65 16.88 0.35
C ASP A 75 -12.18 15.52 -0.15
N SER A 76 -11.36 14.81 -0.95
CA SER A 76 -11.71 13.47 -1.42
C SER A 76 -11.81 12.46 -0.29
N LEU A 77 -10.88 12.49 0.67
CA LEU A 77 -10.89 11.59 1.82
C LEU A 77 -12.01 11.91 2.80
N ASP A 78 -12.29 13.19 3.03
CA ASP A 78 -13.40 13.64 3.87
C ASP A 78 -14.75 13.19 3.28
N ALA A 79 -14.90 13.26 1.94
CA ALA A 79 -16.08 12.76 1.25
C ALA A 79 -16.28 11.24 1.40
N GLU A 80 -15.18 10.47 1.53
CA GLU A 80 -15.22 9.03 1.83
C GLU A 80 -15.33 8.74 3.36
N GLY A 81 -15.38 9.77 4.22
CA GLY A 81 -15.50 9.63 5.68
C GLY A 81 -14.20 9.19 6.37
N ILE A 82 -13.05 9.37 5.72
CA ILE A 82 -11.73 9.00 6.25
C ILE A 82 -11.18 10.16 7.08
N LYS A 83 -10.81 9.88 8.34
CA LYS A 83 -10.13 10.85 9.20
C LYS A 83 -8.75 11.19 8.64
N THR A 84 -8.39 12.47 8.68
CA THR A 84 -7.09 12.94 8.21
C THR A 84 -6.33 13.68 9.31
N LYS A 85 -5.01 13.48 9.38
CA LYS A 85 -4.10 14.21 10.27
C LYS A 85 -2.80 14.47 9.52
N PHE A 86 -2.87 15.35 8.53
CA PHE A 86 -1.74 15.68 7.67
C PHE A 86 -0.90 16.81 8.23
N VAL A 87 0.39 16.78 7.93
CA VAL A 87 1.32 17.90 8.11
C VAL A 87 1.25 18.78 6.86
N ALA A 88 0.98 20.08 7.06
CA ALA A 88 0.93 21.02 5.97
C ALA A 88 2.33 21.39 5.47
N VAL A 89 2.51 21.45 4.15
CA VAL A 89 3.74 21.89 3.49
C VAL A 89 3.46 23.02 2.52
N ASP A 90 4.50 23.84 2.23
CA ASP A 90 4.34 25.04 1.39
C ASP A 90 4.13 24.71 -0.09
N GLN A 91 4.77 23.64 -0.57
CA GLN A 91 4.71 23.23 -1.97
C GLN A 91 3.49 22.34 -2.23
N ASP A 92 3.04 22.32 -3.48
CA ASP A 92 1.92 21.48 -3.90
C ASP A 92 2.22 19.99 -3.71
N THR A 93 1.21 19.26 -3.24
CA THR A 93 1.19 17.79 -3.34
C THR A 93 1.33 17.39 -4.82
N ARG A 94 2.16 16.41 -5.11
CA ARG A 94 2.48 16.05 -6.49
C ARG A 94 1.27 15.53 -7.28
N ILE A 95 1.35 15.68 -8.59
CA ILE A 95 0.44 15.05 -9.55
C ILE A 95 1.23 13.97 -10.30
N ASN A 96 0.69 12.78 -10.38
CA ASN A 96 1.16 11.72 -11.27
C ASN A 96 0.20 11.62 -12.44
N VAL A 97 0.71 11.82 -13.65
CA VAL A 97 -0.07 11.71 -14.87
C VAL A 97 0.06 10.31 -15.43
N LYS A 98 -1.07 9.63 -15.65
CA LYS A 98 -1.16 8.31 -16.26
C LYS A 98 -1.85 8.42 -17.60
N ILE A 99 -1.11 8.26 -18.66
CA ILE A 99 -1.60 8.36 -20.03
C ILE A 99 -2.00 6.97 -20.49
N LYS A 100 -3.30 6.77 -20.69
CA LYS A 100 -3.89 5.57 -21.27
C LYS A 100 -4.08 5.80 -22.77
N ALA A 101 -3.14 5.29 -23.56
CA ALA A 101 -3.09 5.36 -25.00
C ALA A 101 -2.84 3.95 -25.57
N ASP A 102 -2.40 3.84 -26.81
CA ASP A 102 -1.88 2.60 -27.41
C ASP A 102 -0.75 1.99 -26.54
N GLN A 103 0.05 2.85 -25.90
CA GLN A 103 1.02 2.47 -24.86
C GLN A 103 0.75 3.26 -23.58
N GLU A 104 0.65 2.55 -22.47
CA GLU A 104 0.51 3.17 -21.18
C GLU A 104 1.81 3.89 -20.76
N THR A 105 1.70 5.17 -20.41
CA THR A 105 2.83 5.99 -20.00
C THR A 105 2.54 6.70 -18.69
N GLU A 106 3.48 6.68 -17.74
CA GLU A 106 3.37 7.40 -16.48
C GLU A 106 4.42 8.51 -16.38
N ILE A 107 3.97 9.70 -15.96
CA ILE A 107 4.83 10.84 -15.64
C ILE A 107 4.62 11.16 -14.16
N ASN A 108 5.62 10.83 -13.35
CA ASN A 108 5.54 10.94 -11.90
C ASN A 108 6.19 12.24 -11.40
N GLY A 109 5.40 13.08 -10.73
CA GLY A 109 5.87 14.30 -10.09
C GLY A 109 6.83 14.04 -8.93
N THR A 110 7.75 14.97 -8.66
CA THR A 110 8.77 14.86 -7.60
C THR A 110 8.22 15.06 -6.19
N GLY A 111 7.15 15.84 -6.05
CA GLY A 111 6.53 16.17 -4.75
C GLY A 111 7.29 17.23 -3.96
N PRO A 112 6.76 17.65 -2.78
CA PRO A 112 7.29 18.72 -1.97
C PRO A 112 8.60 18.33 -1.29
N VAL A 113 9.43 19.34 -1.00
CA VAL A 113 10.60 19.26 -0.12
C VAL A 113 10.12 19.44 1.32
N ILE A 114 10.54 18.55 2.19
CA ILE A 114 10.15 18.54 3.61
C ILE A 114 11.29 19.11 4.46
N ASN A 115 11.00 20.11 5.26
CA ASN A 115 11.96 20.66 6.22
C ASN A 115 11.93 19.93 7.57
N ASP A 116 12.92 20.21 8.43
CA ASP A 116 13.06 19.53 9.73
C ASP A 116 11.87 19.80 10.66
N TYR A 117 11.24 20.98 10.58
CA TYR A 117 10.07 21.31 11.39
C TYR A 117 8.86 20.45 10.99
N GLN A 118 8.58 20.35 9.70
CA GLN A 118 7.52 19.53 9.18
C GLN A 118 7.74 18.04 9.48
N LEU A 119 9.00 17.58 9.40
CA LEU A 119 9.34 16.22 9.81
C LEU A 119 9.05 16.00 11.30
N ALA A 120 9.44 16.96 12.17
CA ALA A 120 9.17 16.86 13.61
C ALA A 120 7.67 16.85 13.95
N GLU A 121 6.83 17.55 13.18
CA GLU A 121 5.38 17.45 13.33
C GLU A 121 4.85 16.04 13.01
N LEU A 122 5.35 15.40 11.93
CA LEU A 122 4.98 14.02 11.62
C LEU A 122 5.48 13.06 12.71
N GLU A 123 6.68 13.22 13.22
CA GLU A 123 7.23 12.45 14.32
C GLU A 123 6.33 12.53 15.57
N ALA A 124 5.86 13.73 15.91
CA ALA A 124 4.92 13.92 17.01
C ALA A 124 3.58 13.20 16.79
N ILE A 125 3.06 13.20 15.56
CA ILE A 125 1.86 12.44 15.21
C ILE A 125 2.10 10.95 15.41
N LEU A 126 3.19 10.41 14.87
CA LEU A 126 3.53 8.99 14.95
C LEU A 126 3.83 8.53 16.37
N SER A 127 4.44 9.40 17.21
CA SER A 127 4.67 9.11 18.62
C SER A 127 3.39 9.18 19.48
N SER A 128 2.28 9.67 18.94
CA SER A 128 1.00 9.79 19.66
C SER A 128 0.06 8.59 19.44
N VAL A 129 0.46 7.59 18.64
CA VAL A 129 -0.33 6.36 18.46
C VAL A 129 -0.29 5.48 19.70
N SER A 130 -1.28 4.62 19.87
CA SER A 130 -1.39 3.71 21.01
C SER A 130 -0.86 2.31 20.69
N ALA A 131 -0.64 1.50 21.72
CA ALA A 131 -0.23 0.11 21.57
C ALA A 131 -1.27 -0.77 20.84
N ASP A 132 -2.52 -0.31 20.78
CA ASP A 132 -3.61 -0.99 20.08
C ASP A 132 -3.69 -0.61 18.59
N ASP A 133 -2.82 0.29 18.12
CA ASP A 133 -2.82 0.75 16.74
C ASP A 133 -1.89 -0.09 15.86
N VAL A 134 -2.22 -0.12 14.57
CA VAL A 134 -1.34 -0.62 13.51
C VAL A 134 -1.02 0.52 12.55
N VAL A 135 0.26 0.85 12.39
CA VAL A 135 0.71 1.88 11.46
C VAL A 135 1.24 1.23 10.19
N VAL A 136 0.64 1.58 9.05
CA VAL A 136 1.10 1.12 7.74
C VAL A 136 2.06 2.14 7.15
N PHE A 137 3.31 1.77 6.99
CA PHE A 137 4.31 2.51 6.23
C PHE A 137 4.38 1.96 4.81
N ALA A 138 4.10 2.78 3.81
CA ALA A 138 4.10 2.35 2.42
C ALA A 138 4.75 3.38 1.49
N GLY A 139 5.33 2.92 0.40
CA GLY A 139 5.95 3.76 -0.62
C GLY A 139 7.35 4.26 -0.26
N SER A 140 7.86 5.21 -1.05
CA SER A 140 9.18 5.81 -0.86
C SER A 140 9.09 7.14 -0.12
N ALA A 141 10.16 7.53 0.56
CA ALA A 141 10.26 8.79 1.27
C ALA A 141 10.47 10.00 0.33
N PRO A 142 10.30 11.25 0.82
CA PRO A 142 10.70 12.47 0.13
C PRO A 142 12.12 12.39 -0.41
N SER A 143 12.34 12.91 -1.62
CA SER A 143 13.66 12.83 -2.25
C SER A 143 14.76 13.47 -1.41
N ASN A 144 14.44 14.54 -0.69
CA ASN A 144 15.40 15.23 0.18
C ASN A 144 15.66 14.53 1.52
N LEU A 145 14.75 13.68 2.00
CA LEU A 145 14.94 12.88 3.22
C LEU A 145 15.56 11.51 2.91
N GLY A 146 15.23 10.95 1.76
CA GLY A 146 15.62 9.60 1.36
C GLY A 146 14.97 8.50 2.25
N ASN A 147 15.04 7.27 1.81
CA ASN A 147 14.36 6.15 2.50
C ASN A 147 14.91 5.85 3.90
N LYS A 148 16.10 6.35 4.24
CA LYS A 148 16.65 6.23 5.61
C LYS A 148 15.81 6.92 6.68
N VAL A 149 14.90 7.82 6.32
CA VAL A 149 13.97 8.44 7.27
C VAL A 149 13.09 7.40 7.96
N TYR A 150 12.77 6.29 7.30
CA TYR A 150 12.01 5.19 7.90
C TYR A 150 12.73 4.57 9.10
N ASN A 151 14.07 4.53 9.09
CA ASN A 151 14.85 4.06 10.22
C ASN A 151 14.74 4.97 11.47
N LYS A 152 14.20 6.17 11.29
CA LYS A 152 13.85 7.08 12.41
C LYS A 152 12.37 6.96 12.78
N LEU A 153 11.48 6.90 11.80
CA LEU A 153 10.03 6.93 12.03
C LEU A 153 9.46 5.63 12.58
N ILE A 154 9.93 4.47 12.09
CA ILE A 154 9.42 3.16 12.54
C ILE A 154 9.69 2.92 14.04
N PRO A 155 10.90 3.20 14.58
CA PRO A 155 11.16 3.08 16.02
C PRO A 155 10.21 3.91 16.87
N LEU A 156 9.89 5.16 16.48
CA LEU A 156 8.96 6.03 17.23
C LEU A 156 7.60 5.35 17.42
N VAL A 157 7.09 4.68 16.39
CA VAL A 157 5.84 3.93 16.47
C VAL A 157 6.01 2.68 17.33
N ARG A 158 7.12 1.94 17.16
CA ARG A 158 7.37 0.71 17.94
C ARG A 158 7.53 0.98 19.44
N GLU A 159 8.09 2.12 19.82
CA GLU A 159 8.24 2.55 21.21
C GLU A 159 6.89 2.77 21.91
N THR A 160 5.82 3.08 21.19
CA THR A 160 4.45 3.16 21.76
C THR A 160 3.81 1.78 22.02
N GLY A 161 4.41 0.70 21.53
CA GLY A 161 3.83 -0.64 21.54
C GLY A 161 2.99 -0.96 20.29
N ALA A 162 2.74 0.01 19.43
CA ALA A 162 1.99 -0.19 18.19
C ALA A 162 2.67 -1.17 17.23
N GLN A 163 1.87 -1.87 16.43
CA GLN A 163 2.37 -2.72 15.35
C GLN A 163 2.65 -1.88 14.10
N VAL A 164 3.56 -2.38 13.26
CA VAL A 164 3.87 -1.73 11.98
C VAL A 164 3.71 -2.71 10.81
N VAL A 165 3.19 -2.22 9.71
CA VAL A 165 3.16 -2.90 8.41
C VAL A 165 4.06 -2.12 7.48
N CYS A 166 4.93 -2.80 6.73
CA CYS A 166 5.92 -2.17 5.86
C CYS A 166 5.76 -2.66 4.42
N ASP A 167 5.23 -1.80 3.54
CA ASP A 167 5.11 -2.05 2.09
C ASP A 167 6.16 -1.24 1.32
N PHE A 168 7.39 -1.72 1.40
CA PHE A 168 8.58 -1.13 0.78
C PHE A 168 9.19 -2.04 -0.27
N GLU A 169 10.09 -1.48 -1.08
CA GLU A 169 10.86 -2.18 -2.11
C GLU A 169 12.35 -2.25 -1.74
N GLY A 170 13.03 -3.25 -2.25
CA GLY A 170 14.50 -3.36 -2.22
C GLY A 170 15.11 -3.27 -0.83
N GLN A 171 16.17 -2.45 -0.70
CA GLN A 171 16.91 -2.32 0.56
C GLN A 171 16.06 -1.74 1.69
N THR A 172 15.10 -0.85 1.39
CA THR A 172 14.22 -0.27 2.41
C THR A 172 13.36 -1.32 3.09
N LEU A 173 12.88 -2.33 2.35
CA LEU A 173 12.18 -3.48 2.93
C LEU A 173 13.13 -4.25 3.86
N LEU A 174 14.33 -4.58 3.41
CA LEU A 174 15.31 -5.32 4.23
C LEU A 174 15.67 -4.55 5.51
N ASP A 175 15.88 -3.24 5.42
CA ASP A 175 16.21 -2.39 6.57
C ASP A 175 15.05 -2.33 7.58
N SER A 176 13.80 -2.49 7.13
CA SER A 176 12.62 -2.47 8.00
C SER A 176 12.45 -3.74 8.86
N LEU A 177 13.05 -4.86 8.46
CA LEU A 177 12.84 -6.16 9.10
C LEU A 177 13.33 -6.21 10.55
N VAL A 178 14.34 -5.43 10.90
CA VAL A 178 14.87 -5.32 12.28
C VAL A 178 13.80 -4.83 13.27
N TYR A 179 12.78 -4.12 12.78
CA TYR A 179 11.67 -3.60 13.60
C TYR A 179 10.50 -4.59 13.73
N GLN A 180 10.66 -5.81 13.23
CA GLN A 180 9.68 -6.91 13.30
C GLN A 180 8.29 -6.49 12.80
N PRO A 181 8.16 -6.05 11.55
CA PRO A 181 6.85 -5.65 11.00
C PRO A 181 5.86 -6.80 11.04
N LEU A 182 4.60 -6.48 11.38
CA LEU A 182 3.47 -7.41 11.35
C LEU A 182 3.30 -8.06 9.98
N LEU A 183 3.50 -7.26 8.93
CA LEU A 183 3.39 -7.68 7.53
C LEU A 183 4.43 -6.96 6.67
N VAL A 184 5.02 -7.69 5.76
CA VAL A 184 5.66 -7.15 4.55
C VAL A 184 5.07 -7.85 3.32
N LYS A 185 4.96 -7.11 2.19
CA LYS A 185 4.36 -7.65 0.98
C LYS A 185 5.15 -7.29 -0.29
N PRO A 186 6.27 -7.90 -0.57
CA PRO A 186 6.89 -7.80 -1.89
C PRO A 186 6.09 -8.60 -2.95
N ASN A 187 6.22 -8.20 -4.21
CA ASN A 187 5.80 -9.04 -5.33
C ASN A 187 6.94 -9.97 -5.77
N ASN A 188 6.65 -10.89 -6.70
CA ASN A 188 7.64 -11.85 -7.19
C ASN A 188 8.87 -11.18 -7.83
N HIS A 189 8.69 -10.07 -8.58
CA HIS A 189 9.81 -9.34 -9.20
C HIS A 189 10.65 -8.60 -8.17
N GLU A 190 10.03 -8.01 -7.14
CA GLU A 190 10.74 -7.40 -6.02
C GLU A 190 11.53 -8.43 -5.23
N LEU A 191 10.97 -9.64 -5.04
CA LEU A 191 11.65 -10.76 -4.39
C LEU A 191 12.85 -11.22 -5.21
N GLU A 192 12.71 -11.38 -6.53
CA GLU A 192 13.82 -11.67 -7.45
C GLU A 192 14.94 -10.62 -7.33
N ALA A 193 14.56 -9.34 -7.31
CA ALA A 193 15.52 -8.24 -7.21
C ALA A 193 16.25 -8.20 -5.86
N ILE A 194 15.54 -8.44 -4.74
CA ILE A 194 16.13 -8.46 -3.39
C ILE A 194 17.21 -9.53 -3.26
N PHE A 195 16.96 -10.73 -3.80
CA PHE A 195 17.89 -11.86 -3.68
C PHE A 195 18.78 -12.06 -4.90
N ASN A 196 18.63 -11.25 -5.95
CA ASN A 196 19.33 -11.36 -7.23
C ASN A 196 19.22 -12.78 -7.83
N VAL A 197 18.00 -13.29 -7.91
CA VAL A 197 17.66 -14.64 -8.39
C VAL A 197 16.55 -14.62 -9.42
N LYS A 198 16.29 -15.76 -10.05
CA LYS A 198 15.06 -16.05 -10.81
C LYS A 198 14.23 -17.06 -10.07
N LEU A 199 12.93 -16.80 -9.97
CA LEU A 199 11.96 -17.69 -9.36
C LEU A 199 11.32 -18.55 -10.46
N ASN A 200 11.54 -19.86 -10.41
CA ASN A 200 11.08 -20.79 -11.43
C ASN A 200 9.89 -21.63 -10.97
N ALA A 201 9.69 -21.73 -9.66
CA ALA A 201 8.65 -22.53 -9.04
C ALA A 201 8.15 -21.91 -7.74
N LEU A 202 6.95 -22.30 -7.30
CA LEU A 202 6.38 -21.85 -6.03
C LEU A 202 7.30 -22.17 -4.82
N ALA A 203 8.05 -23.29 -4.88
CA ALA A 203 9.03 -23.64 -3.87
C ALA A 203 10.18 -22.61 -3.76
N ASP A 204 10.58 -21.98 -4.86
CA ASP A 204 11.58 -20.90 -4.82
C ASP A 204 11.00 -19.67 -4.13
N VAL A 205 9.74 -19.33 -4.45
CA VAL A 205 9.03 -18.21 -3.81
C VAL A 205 8.94 -18.43 -2.30
N GLU A 206 8.52 -19.62 -1.87
CA GLU A 206 8.44 -19.99 -0.45
C GLU A 206 9.80 -19.86 0.22
N LYS A 207 10.85 -20.42 -0.37
CA LYS A 207 12.21 -20.37 0.17
C LYS A 207 12.65 -18.94 0.49
N TYR A 208 12.55 -18.02 -0.46
CA TYR A 208 13.00 -16.65 -0.26
C TYR A 208 12.05 -15.82 0.61
N ALA A 209 10.76 -16.13 0.61
CA ALA A 209 9.81 -15.53 1.55
C ALA A 209 10.15 -15.95 3.01
N ARG A 210 10.53 -17.20 3.25
CA ARG A 210 11.01 -17.68 4.57
C ARG A 210 12.31 -17.01 4.99
N GLU A 211 13.20 -16.64 4.06
CA GLU A 211 14.40 -15.87 4.38
C GLU A 211 14.06 -14.43 4.85
N ILE A 212 13.02 -13.81 4.27
CA ILE A 212 12.50 -12.51 4.76
C ILE A 212 11.90 -12.69 6.16
N LEU A 213 11.09 -13.72 6.37
CA LEU A 213 10.49 -14.03 7.66
C LEU A 213 11.58 -14.22 8.74
N ALA A 214 12.62 -15.00 8.43
CA ALA A 214 13.74 -15.27 9.34
C ALA A 214 14.54 -14.00 9.71
N LYS A 215 14.48 -12.94 8.90
CA LYS A 215 15.10 -11.64 9.17
C LYS A 215 14.26 -10.75 10.08
N GLY A 216 13.00 -11.13 10.41
CA GLY A 216 12.22 -10.46 11.44
C GLY A 216 10.77 -10.17 11.13
N ALA A 217 10.31 -10.26 9.88
CA ALA A 217 8.88 -10.09 9.59
C ALA A 217 8.03 -11.14 10.32
N GLN A 218 6.86 -10.76 10.82
CA GLN A 218 5.93 -11.70 11.46
C GLN A 218 5.10 -12.46 10.43
N ASN A 219 4.73 -11.79 9.33
CA ASN A 219 4.03 -12.38 8.19
C ASN A 219 4.64 -11.83 6.90
N VAL A 220 4.76 -12.67 5.89
CA VAL A 220 5.26 -12.31 4.56
C VAL A 220 4.25 -12.72 3.52
N ILE A 221 3.73 -11.77 2.74
CA ILE A 221 2.93 -12.07 1.55
C ILE A 221 3.80 -11.83 0.32
N ILE A 222 3.82 -12.79 -0.59
CA ILE A 222 4.36 -12.60 -1.94
C ILE A 222 3.18 -12.56 -2.91
N SER A 223 2.96 -11.40 -3.51
CA SER A 223 1.94 -11.25 -4.57
C SER A 223 2.53 -11.65 -5.91
N MET A 224 1.82 -12.49 -6.66
CA MET A 224 2.28 -13.05 -7.94
C MET A 224 1.30 -12.72 -9.07
N ALA A 225 0.59 -11.60 -8.96
CA ALA A 225 -0.41 -11.14 -9.94
C ALA A 225 -1.39 -12.27 -10.33
N GLY A 226 -1.40 -12.64 -11.63
CA GLY A 226 -2.27 -13.71 -12.16
C GLY A 226 -1.95 -15.11 -11.65
N ASP A 227 -0.86 -15.32 -10.91
CA ASP A 227 -0.42 -16.62 -10.38
C ASP A 227 -0.80 -16.81 -8.90
N GLY A 228 -1.53 -15.86 -8.31
CA GLY A 228 -2.03 -15.95 -6.94
C GLY A 228 -1.17 -15.22 -5.91
N ALA A 229 -1.20 -15.67 -4.66
CA ALA A 229 -0.42 -15.10 -3.58
C ALA A 229 0.04 -16.16 -2.57
N LEU A 230 1.24 -16.00 -2.04
CA LEU A 230 1.79 -16.86 -1.01
C LEU A 230 1.84 -16.10 0.31
N LEU A 231 1.36 -16.70 1.40
CA LEU A 231 1.55 -16.22 2.77
C LEU A 231 2.49 -17.16 3.52
N VAL A 232 3.54 -16.60 4.09
CA VAL A 232 4.46 -17.33 4.97
C VAL A 232 4.33 -16.76 6.38
N THR A 233 4.01 -17.66 7.34
CA THR A 233 3.98 -17.37 8.77
C THR A 233 5.05 -18.22 9.48
N PRO A 234 5.35 -17.99 10.77
CA PRO A 234 6.23 -18.85 11.53
C PRO A 234 5.78 -20.32 11.55
N GLU A 235 4.46 -20.57 11.53
CA GLU A 235 3.87 -21.89 11.67
C GLU A 235 3.74 -22.66 10.35
N ALA A 236 3.47 -21.95 9.24
CA ALA A 236 3.16 -22.60 7.97
C ALA A 236 3.23 -21.65 6.78
N THR A 237 3.14 -22.24 5.59
CA THR A 237 2.95 -21.52 4.31
C THR A 237 1.57 -21.82 3.75
N TYR A 238 0.94 -20.80 3.21
CA TYR A 238 -0.39 -20.89 2.60
C TYR A 238 -0.35 -20.30 1.21
N PHE A 239 -1.02 -20.94 0.28
CA PHE A 239 -1.14 -20.48 -1.08
C PHE A 239 -2.59 -20.14 -1.40
N ALA A 240 -2.82 -18.89 -1.76
CA ALA A 240 -4.09 -18.44 -2.30
C ALA A 240 -4.08 -18.57 -3.82
N LYS A 241 -4.99 -19.39 -4.35
CA LYS A 241 -5.10 -19.68 -5.79
C LYS A 241 -5.50 -18.44 -6.57
N PRO A 242 -5.04 -18.32 -7.83
CA PRO A 242 -5.39 -17.19 -8.66
C PRO A 242 -6.88 -17.19 -9.00
N ILE A 243 -7.52 -16.02 -8.93
CA ILE A 243 -8.88 -15.80 -9.39
C ILE A 243 -8.82 -15.27 -10.81
N LYS A 244 -9.45 -15.99 -11.74
CA LYS A 244 -9.47 -15.59 -13.15
C LYS A 244 -10.44 -14.43 -13.38
N GLY A 245 -10.00 -13.44 -14.15
CA GLY A 245 -10.80 -12.29 -14.53
C GLY A 245 -10.06 -11.38 -15.51
N LYS A 246 -10.74 -10.34 -15.98
CA LYS A 246 -10.14 -9.34 -16.86
C LYS A 246 -9.54 -8.22 -16.01
N VAL A 247 -8.22 -8.09 -16.05
CA VAL A 247 -7.51 -6.95 -15.42
C VAL A 247 -7.89 -5.69 -16.18
N LYS A 248 -8.34 -4.68 -15.43
CA LYS A 248 -8.65 -3.34 -15.93
C LYS A 248 -7.57 -2.35 -15.50
N ASN A 249 -7.15 -2.42 -14.24
CA ASN A 249 -6.16 -1.51 -13.67
C ASN A 249 -5.41 -2.21 -12.52
N SER A 250 -4.12 -2.42 -12.66
CA SER A 250 -3.31 -3.05 -11.60
C SER A 250 -2.86 -2.07 -10.49
N VAL A 251 -3.08 -0.76 -10.69
CA VAL A 251 -2.68 0.27 -9.73
C VAL A 251 -3.52 0.15 -8.45
N GLY A 252 -2.85 0.16 -7.30
CA GLY A 252 -3.50 0.04 -6.00
C GLY A 252 -3.92 -1.39 -5.60
N ALA A 253 -3.76 -2.40 -6.47
CA ALA A 253 -4.10 -3.79 -6.13
C ALA A 253 -3.22 -4.32 -4.99
N GLY A 254 -1.92 -4.02 -4.99
CA GLY A 254 -1.01 -4.36 -3.90
C GLY A 254 -1.36 -3.65 -2.60
N ASP A 255 -1.69 -2.35 -2.67
CA ASP A 255 -2.10 -1.55 -1.52
C ASP A 255 -3.42 -2.07 -0.92
N SER A 256 -4.35 -2.47 -1.80
CA SER A 256 -5.63 -3.09 -1.41
C SER A 256 -5.42 -4.43 -0.72
N MET A 257 -4.45 -5.23 -1.16
CA MET A 257 -4.08 -6.49 -0.50
C MET A 257 -3.51 -6.23 0.90
N VAL A 258 -2.64 -5.23 1.06
CA VAL A 258 -2.13 -4.81 2.37
C VAL A 258 -3.27 -4.37 3.28
N ALA A 259 -4.19 -3.55 2.77
CA ALA A 259 -5.35 -3.08 3.54
C ALA A 259 -6.26 -4.23 3.99
N GLY A 260 -6.61 -5.13 3.06
CA GLY A 260 -7.47 -6.28 3.35
C GLY A 260 -6.88 -7.21 4.39
N PHE A 261 -5.59 -7.55 4.24
CA PHE A 261 -4.88 -8.36 5.23
C PHE A 261 -4.81 -7.66 6.59
N THR A 262 -4.33 -6.42 6.63
CA THR A 262 -4.15 -5.68 7.88
C THR A 262 -5.47 -5.51 8.61
N GLY A 263 -6.51 -5.08 7.89
CA GLY A 263 -7.83 -4.83 8.46
C GLY A 263 -8.48 -6.07 9.08
N GLU A 264 -8.37 -7.22 8.41
CA GLU A 264 -8.91 -8.47 8.95
C GLU A 264 -8.03 -9.04 10.05
N PHE A 265 -6.70 -8.99 9.91
CA PHE A 265 -5.79 -9.48 10.94
C PHE A 265 -5.99 -8.75 12.28
N VAL A 266 -6.22 -7.44 12.23
CA VAL A 266 -6.55 -6.62 13.41
C VAL A 266 -7.82 -7.10 14.10
N LYS A 267 -8.83 -7.57 13.34
CA LYS A 267 -10.10 -8.06 13.88
C LYS A 267 -10.01 -9.47 14.44
N SER A 268 -9.41 -10.38 13.68
CA SER A 268 -9.49 -11.82 13.95
C SER A 268 -8.21 -12.39 14.56
N GLY A 269 -7.04 -11.81 14.29
CA GLY A 269 -5.75 -12.41 14.57
C GLY A 269 -5.44 -13.66 13.74
N ASP A 270 -6.30 -13.99 12.76
CA ASP A 270 -6.16 -15.16 11.90
C ASP A 270 -5.46 -14.77 10.58
N PRO A 271 -4.21 -15.21 10.35
CA PRO A 271 -3.48 -14.87 9.14
C PRO A 271 -4.07 -15.49 7.87
N ILE A 272 -4.80 -16.61 7.97
CA ILE A 272 -5.42 -17.29 6.81
C ILE A 272 -6.64 -16.47 6.36
N GLU A 273 -7.46 -16.08 7.31
CA GLU A 273 -8.63 -15.25 7.04
C GLU A 273 -8.20 -13.86 6.53
N ALA A 274 -7.14 -13.29 7.12
CA ALA A 274 -6.54 -12.06 6.66
C ALA A 274 -5.99 -12.16 5.22
N LEU A 275 -5.33 -13.29 4.86
CA LEU A 275 -4.90 -13.54 3.48
C LEU A 275 -6.08 -13.55 2.52
N LYS A 276 -7.19 -14.19 2.85
CA LYS A 276 -8.39 -14.23 1.99
C LYS A 276 -8.93 -12.83 1.71
N TRP A 277 -9.06 -12.00 2.74
CA TRP A 277 -9.47 -10.61 2.56
C TRP A 277 -8.45 -9.79 1.78
N GLY A 278 -7.16 -9.99 2.02
CA GLY A 278 -6.09 -9.36 1.24
C GLY A 278 -6.19 -9.69 -0.25
N VAL A 279 -6.31 -10.98 -0.59
CA VAL A 279 -6.46 -11.44 -1.98
C VAL A 279 -7.75 -10.92 -2.60
N ALA A 280 -8.87 -10.94 -1.87
CA ALA A 280 -10.14 -10.40 -2.36
C ALA A 280 -10.03 -8.91 -2.70
N CYS A 281 -9.45 -8.10 -1.81
CA CYS A 281 -9.26 -6.67 -2.02
C CYS A 281 -8.33 -6.39 -3.21
N GLY A 282 -7.18 -7.08 -3.28
CA GLY A 282 -6.21 -6.90 -4.36
C GLY A 282 -6.78 -7.30 -5.72
N THR A 283 -7.42 -8.48 -5.79
CA THR A 283 -7.99 -9.00 -7.05
C THR A 283 -9.16 -8.15 -7.55
N SER A 284 -10.10 -7.80 -6.66
CA SER A 284 -11.24 -6.96 -7.04
C SER A 284 -10.79 -5.56 -7.50
N THR A 285 -9.76 -4.99 -6.87
CA THR A 285 -9.17 -3.73 -7.33
C THR A 285 -8.54 -3.89 -8.72
N ALA A 286 -7.78 -4.96 -8.97
CA ALA A 286 -7.21 -5.20 -10.29
C ALA A 286 -8.26 -5.34 -11.41
N PHE A 287 -9.48 -5.76 -11.06
CA PHE A 287 -10.60 -5.89 -12.00
C PHE A 287 -11.52 -4.67 -12.05
N SER A 288 -11.18 -3.59 -11.36
CA SER A 288 -11.92 -2.32 -11.31
C SER A 288 -11.15 -1.19 -12.02
N ASP A 289 -11.84 -0.11 -12.33
CA ASP A 289 -11.22 1.07 -12.95
C ASP A 289 -10.52 1.96 -11.90
N ASP A 290 -11.03 2.00 -10.66
CA ASP A 290 -10.42 2.54 -9.43
C ASP A 290 -10.36 1.42 -8.39
N LEU A 291 -10.07 1.74 -7.13
CA LEU A 291 -10.15 0.81 -6.02
C LEU A 291 -11.55 0.17 -5.94
N ALA A 292 -11.61 -1.13 -5.63
CA ALA A 292 -12.86 -1.89 -5.66
C ALA A 292 -13.88 -1.43 -4.60
N THR A 293 -15.16 -1.53 -4.94
CA THR A 293 -16.26 -1.32 -3.99
C THR A 293 -16.35 -2.48 -2.98
N ILE A 294 -16.98 -2.25 -1.83
CA ILE A 294 -17.14 -3.29 -0.79
C ILE A 294 -17.97 -4.48 -1.30
N GLU A 295 -18.97 -4.24 -2.15
CA GLU A 295 -19.80 -5.30 -2.73
C GLU A 295 -18.96 -6.22 -3.58
N PHE A 296 -18.09 -5.66 -4.45
CA PHE A 296 -17.24 -6.45 -5.32
C PHE A 296 -16.12 -7.16 -4.54
N ILE A 297 -15.60 -6.54 -3.48
CA ILE A 297 -14.65 -7.20 -2.56
C ILE A 297 -15.31 -8.43 -1.92
N LYS A 298 -16.53 -8.32 -1.39
CA LYS A 298 -17.27 -9.44 -0.79
C LYS A 298 -17.61 -10.55 -1.81
N GLU A 299 -18.00 -10.18 -3.02
CA GLU A 299 -18.20 -11.14 -4.08
C GLU A 299 -16.92 -11.92 -4.41
N THR A 300 -15.80 -11.21 -4.49
CA THR A 300 -14.48 -11.78 -4.77
C THR A 300 -14.00 -12.66 -3.62
N TYR A 301 -14.22 -12.25 -2.38
CA TYR A 301 -13.87 -13.02 -1.18
C TYR A 301 -14.46 -14.44 -1.21
N ASN A 302 -15.70 -14.60 -1.65
CA ASN A 302 -16.37 -15.90 -1.76
C ASN A 302 -15.70 -16.83 -2.79
N LYS A 303 -14.81 -16.32 -3.63
CA LYS A 303 -14.08 -17.09 -4.68
C LYS A 303 -12.64 -17.39 -4.27
N VAL A 304 -12.17 -16.87 -3.11
CA VAL A 304 -10.80 -17.08 -2.65
C VAL A 304 -10.65 -18.49 -2.08
N GLU A 305 -9.79 -19.28 -2.70
CA GLU A 305 -9.38 -20.59 -2.21
C GLU A 305 -7.96 -20.51 -1.66
N VAL A 306 -7.78 -20.97 -0.41
CA VAL A 306 -6.47 -21.03 0.25
C VAL A 306 -6.17 -22.47 0.64
N GLU A 307 -4.97 -22.93 0.30
CA GLU A 307 -4.46 -24.25 0.72
C GLU A 307 -3.18 -24.10 1.53
N LYS A 308 -2.96 -25.01 2.45
CA LYS A 308 -1.70 -25.11 3.22
C LYS A 308 -0.72 -25.93 2.41
N LEU A 309 0.52 -25.45 2.27
CA LEU A 309 1.62 -26.14 1.61
C LEU A 309 2.40 -27.04 2.57
#